data_af37f3b14d93c459d728515f4aa46539
#
_entry.id   af37f3b14d93c459d728515f4aa46539
#
_cell.length_a   1.000
_cell.length_b   1.000
_cell.length_c   1.000
_cell.angle_alpha   90.00
_cell.angle_beta   90.00
_cell.angle_gamma   90.00
#
_symmetry.space_group_name_H-M   'P 1'
#
loop_
_entity.id
_entity.type
_entity.pdbx_description
1 polymer ?
#
loop_
_entity_poly.entity_id
_entity_poly.type
_entity_poly.pdbx_seq_one_letter_code
_entity_poly.pdbx_strand_id
1 'polypeptide(L)'
;MKKLFLTLAVALTALCASAKGNKIPVYAWAGFADNATEKSLTADFKAWKKHGVTGVCINAGMDLEKIRTASKAAKKAGLEYHAWVPTMTPGGKPKSWYTVNRLGESAYDNPPYVPYYTTLDPRNEEVKKFLTTTFEQIAEIPEVDYVQLDYIRYADVILARGLWDKYGLVMNGEYAKADFCYCPDCVAAFKKQSGIDITKVCDPSKIKEWAQFRCDAITALVNRISDAVHAKGKKLSADVFPGPKSYAEWMVRQQWNKWNLDAVFPMNYNDFYMEPAAWVGKVTKEEAESLKGRNTLLYSGIFICHDWRNKDKVIDPENSGLLPSEIAEAVESSMAAGANGISIFTPNDMTEEHWAELEKVLKKLEK
;
A
#
# COMPACT_ATOMS: atom_id res chain seq x y z
N MET A 1 7.75 -32.39 -63.45
CA MET A 1 7.94 -32.06 -62.04
C MET A 1 7.13 -30.83 -61.71
N LYS A 2 5.91 -31.04 -61.21
CA LYS A 2 4.98 -29.94 -60.85
C LYS A 2 5.07 -29.71 -59.36
N LYS A 3 5.55 -28.52 -58.92
CA LYS A 3 5.57 -28.11 -57.51
C LYS A 3 4.19 -27.60 -57.12
N LEU A 4 3.54 -28.27 -56.16
CA LEU A 4 2.27 -27.90 -55.55
C LEU A 4 2.56 -26.88 -54.45
N PHE A 5 2.13 -25.65 -54.58
CA PHE A 5 2.13 -24.64 -53.54
C PHE A 5 0.83 -24.78 -52.72
N LEU A 6 0.98 -25.20 -51.47
CA LEU A 6 -0.11 -25.25 -50.48
C LEU A 6 -0.20 -23.90 -49.77
N THR A 7 -1.21 -23.11 -50.12
CA THR A 7 -1.47 -21.82 -49.47
C THR A 7 -2.30 -22.11 -48.21
N LEU A 8 -1.72 -21.88 -47.04
CA LEU A 8 -2.39 -21.99 -45.75
C LEU A 8 -3.15 -20.68 -45.50
N ALA A 9 -4.46 -20.69 -45.67
CA ALA A 9 -5.34 -19.57 -45.29
C ALA A 9 -5.58 -19.65 -43.77
N VAL A 10 -4.95 -18.73 -43.01
CA VAL A 10 -5.26 -18.52 -41.60
C VAL A 10 -6.52 -17.67 -41.52
N ALA A 11 -7.63 -18.31 -41.19
CA ALA A 11 -8.87 -17.61 -40.86
C ALA A 11 -8.73 -16.93 -39.50
N LEU A 12 -8.58 -15.60 -39.51
CA LEU A 12 -8.69 -14.76 -38.34
C LEU A 12 -10.18 -14.68 -37.97
N THR A 13 -10.64 -15.56 -37.07
CA THR A 13 -11.93 -15.36 -36.41
C THR A 13 -11.76 -14.29 -35.36
N ALA A 14 -12.14 -13.06 -35.72
CA ALA A 14 -12.35 -12.00 -34.74
C ALA A 14 -13.52 -12.44 -33.84
N LEU A 15 -13.21 -12.91 -32.64
CA LEU A 15 -14.19 -13.00 -31.56
C LEU A 15 -14.62 -11.56 -31.24
N CYS A 16 -15.79 -11.16 -31.70
CA CYS A 16 -16.54 -10.06 -31.11
C CYS A 16 -16.95 -10.52 -29.70
N ALA A 17 -16.06 -10.33 -28.70
CA ALA A 17 -16.49 -10.32 -27.32
C ALA A 17 -17.46 -9.14 -27.19
N SER A 18 -18.74 -9.41 -26.97
CA SER A 18 -19.69 -8.39 -26.56
C SER A 18 -19.15 -7.73 -25.32
N ALA A 19 -18.88 -6.44 -25.38
CA ALA A 19 -18.47 -5.63 -24.25
C ALA A 19 -19.62 -5.60 -23.23
N LYS A 20 -19.71 -6.60 -22.35
CA LYS A 20 -20.24 -6.37 -21.01
C LYS A 20 -19.29 -5.35 -20.40
N GLY A 21 -19.78 -4.15 -20.07
CA GLY A 21 -18.99 -3.12 -19.43
C GLY A 21 -18.16 -3.75 -18.30
N ASN A 22 -16.85 -3.61 -18.38
CA ASN A 22 -15.97 -4.19 -17.35
C ASN A 22 -16.30 -3.49 -16.03
N LYS A 23 -16.71 -4.26 -15.03
CA LYS A 23 -16.91 -3.71 -13.68
C LYS A 23 -15.62 -3.09 -13.19
N ILE A 24 -15.73 -1.89 -12.62
CA ILE A 24 -14.61 -1.21 -11.97
C ILE A 24 -14.27 -1.97 -10.69
N PRO A 25 -13.03 -2.45 -10.51
CA PRO A 25 -12.61 -3.08 -9.27
C PRO A 25 -12.68 -2.10 -8.08
N VAL A 26 -13.31 -2.54 -7.00
CA VAL A 26 -13.41 -1.79 -5.75
C VAL A 26 -12.91 -2.69 -4.61
N TYR A 27 -11.88 -2.24 -3.92
CA TYR A 27 -11.31 -2.95 -2.77
C TYR A 27 -11.67 -2.25 -1.46
N ALA A 28 -11.91 -3.04 -0.42
CA ALA A 28 -12.26 -2.54 0.90
C ALA A 28 -11.21 -2.97 1.93
N TRP A 29 -10.65 -2.02 2.67
CA TRP A 29 -9.65 -2.28 3.70
C TRP A 29 -10.28 -2.31 5.09
N ALA A 30 -10.02 -3.38 5.85
CA ALA A 30 -10.50 -3.50 7.21
C ALA A 30 -9.53 -4.29 8.10
N GLY A 31 -9.57 -4.04 9.40
CA GLY A 31 -8.88 -4.85 10.39
C GLY A 31 -9.63 -6.15 10.68
N PHE A 32 -8.90 -7.19 11.06
CA PHE A 32 -9.48 -8.41 11.61
C PHE A 32 -9.84 -8.16 13.08
N ALA A 33 -11.13 -8.07 13.40
CA ALA A 33 -11.58 -7.86 14.77
C ALA A 33 -11.29 -9.09 15.66
N ASP A 34 -10.96 -8.89 16.93
CA ASP A 34 -10.53 -9.98 17.83
C ASP A 34 -11.59 -11.09 17.99
N ASN A 35 -12.87 -10.74 17.88
CA ASN A 35 -14.00 -11.68 17.97
C ASN A 35 -14.53 -12.10 16.59
N ALA A 36 -13.82 -11.75 15.50
CA ALA A 36 -14.26 -12.09 14.16
C ALA A 36 -14.23 -13.60 13.93
N THR A 37 -15.27 -14.09 13.28
CA THR A 37 -15.41 -15.47 12.83
C THR A 37 -15.56 -15.51 11.32
N GLU A 38 -15.31 -16.66 10.71
CA GLU A 38 -15.58 -16.85 9.28
C GLU A 38 -17.02 -16.49 8.91
N LYS A 39 -17.99 -16.80 9.79
CA LYS A 39 -19.42 -16.50 9.58
C LYS A 39 -19.66 -14.97 9.61
N SER A 40 -19.16 -14.25 10.60
CA SER A 40 -19.35 -12.81 10.69
C SER A 40 -18.68 -12.10 9.53
N LEU A 41 -17.41 -12.40 9.24
CA LEU A 41 -16.69 -11.83 8.09
C LEU A 41 -17.40 -12.13 6.76
N THR A 42 -17.95 -13.34 6.58
CA THR A 42 -18.70 -13.66 5.36
C THR A 42 -19.96 -12.79 5.22
N ALA A 43 -20.61 -12.45 6.34
CA ALA A 43 -21.79 -11.57 6.33
C ALA A 43 -21.40 -10.13 5.93
N ASP A 44 -20.34 -9.60 6.54
CA ASP A 44 -19.84 -8.26 6.26
C ASP A 44 -19.38 -8.14 4.79
N PHE A 45 -18.60 -9.09 4.31
CA PHE A 45 -18.11 -9.12 2.94
C PHE A 45 -19.24 -9.23 1.90
N LYS A 46 -20.31 -9.99 2.21
CA LYS A 46 -21.50 -10.03 1.36
C LYS A 46 -22.27 -8.72 1.37
N ALA A 47 -22.29 -8.01 2.51
CA ALA A 47 -22.88 -6.68 2.59
C ALA A 47 -22.11 -5.69 1.72
N TRP A 48 -20.79 -5.60 1.85
CA TRP A 48 -19.95 -4.74 1.00
C TRP A 48 -20.04 -5.08 -0.49
N LYS A 49 -20.11 -6.38 -0.81
CA LYS A 49 -20.30 -6.82 -2.21
C LYS A 49 -21.57 -6.28 -2.85
N LYS A 50 -22.67 -6.12 -2.10
CA LYS A 50 -23.92 -5.54 -2.62
C LYS A 50 -23.74 -4.11 -3.09
N HIS A 51 -22.80 -3.38 -2.50
CA HIS A 51 -22.44 -2.01 -2.85
C HIS A 51 -21.36 -1.93 -3.95
N GLY A 52 -20.96 -3.06 -4.53
CA GLY A 52 -20.02 -3.07 -5.65
C GLY A 52 -18.59 -3.46 -5.29
N VAL A 53 -18.28 -3.77 -4.02
CA VAL A 53 -16.95 -4.25 -3.62
C VAL A 53 -16.65 -5.57 -4.33
N THR A 54 -15.45 -5.68 -4.91
CA THR A 54 -14.95 -6.84 -5.67
C THR A 54 -13.86 -7.61 -4.95
N GLY A 55 -13.16 -6.96 -4.02
CA GLY A 55 -12.10 -7.58 -3.22
C GLY A 55 -11.95 -6.94 -1.84
N VAL A 56 -11.28 -7.63 -0.94
CA VAL A 56 -11.04 -7.18 0.43
C VAL A 56 -9.58 -7.31 0.81
N CYS A 57 -9.07 -6.30 1.50
CA CYS A 57 -7.74 -6.24 2.09
C CYS A 57 -7.88 -6.30 3.61
N ILE A 58 -7.58 -7.44 4.22
CA ILE A 58 -7.83 -7.64 5.66
C ILE A 58 -6.53 -7.72 6.44
N ASN A 59 -6.36 -6.78 7.36
CA ASN A 59 -5.22 -6.77 8.27
C ASN A 59 -5.40 -7.80 9.39
N ALA A 60 -4.84 -8.97 9.16
CA ALA A 60 -4.70 -10.03 10.15
C ALA A 60 -3.26 -10.12 10.70
N GLY A 61 -2.40 -9.16 10.38
CA GLY A 61 -0.98 -9.21 10.67
C GLY A 61 -0.31 -10.43 10.04
N MET A 62 0.59 -11.07 10.78
CA MET A 62 1.28 -12.30 10.36
C MET A 62 0.65 -13.58 10.94
N ASP A 63 -0.59 -13.49 11.43
CA ASP A 63 -1.32 -14.62 12.03
C ASP A 63 -1.97 -15.48 10.94
N LEU A 64 -1.39 -16.65 10.66
CA LEU A 64 -1.83 -17.54 9.59
C LEU A 64 -3.26 -18.06 9.80
N GLU A 65 -3.72 -18.23 11.05
CA GLU A 65 -5.08 -18.72 11.32
C GLU A 65 -6.13 -17.62 11.07
N LYS A 66 -5.83 -16.40 11.48
CA LYS A 66 -6.68 -15.23 11.14
C LYS A 66 -6.74 -15.03 9.61
N ILE A 67 -5.61 -15.14 8.91
CA ILE A 67 -5.55 -15.06 7.44
C ILE A 67 -6.38 -16.16 6.79
N ARG A 68 -6.26 -17.44 7.24
CA ARG A 68 -7.10 -18.55 6.75
C ARG A 68 -8.59 -18.31 6.96
N THR A 69 -8.95 -17.78 8.13
CA THR A 69 -10.34 -17.47 8.46
C THR A 69 -10.90 -16.40 7.54
N ALA A 70 -10.16 -15.28 7.35
CA ALA A 70 -10.61 -14.19 6.50
C ALA A 70 -10.63 -14.55 5.02
N SER A 71 -9.62 -15.27 4.51
CA SER A 71 -9.55 -15.68 3.11
C SER A 71 -10.69 -16.65 2.74
N LYS A 72 -11.03 -17.61 3.62
CA LYS A 72 -12.20 -18.49 3.43
C LYS A 72 -13.50 -17.70 3.41
N ALA A 73 -13.65 -16.71 4.29
CA ALA A 73 -14.83 -15.84 4.31
C ALA A 73 -14.96 -15.02 3.01
N ALA A 74 -13.86 -14.49 2.48
CA ALA A 74 -13.83 -13.78 1.21
C ALA A 74 -14.23 -14.67 0.04
N LYS A 75 -13.69 -15.88 -0.04
CA LYS A 75 -14.09 -16.88 -1.05
C LYS A 75 -15.58 -17.24 -0.97
N LYS A 76 -16.13 -17.44 0.24
CA LYS A 76 -17.58 -17.69 0.44
C LYS A 76 -18.44 -16.51 0.03
N ALA A 77 -17.93 -15.29 0.17
CA ALA A 77 -18.59 -14.09 -0.34
C ALA A 77 -18.39 -13.90 -1.85
N GLY A 78 -17.45 -14.62 -2.47
CA GLY A 78 -17.06 -14.48 -3.87
C GLY A 78 -16.32 -13.17 -4.14
N LEU A 79 -15.39 -12.81 -3.24
CA LEU A 79 -14.50 -11.67 -3.32
C LEU A 79 -13.06 -12.13 -3.48
N GLU A 80 -12.23 -11.31 -4.13
CA GLU A 80 -10.77 -11.46 -4.12
C GLU A 80 -10.23 -11.11 -2.73
N TYR A 81 -9.21 -11.83 -2.28
CA TYR A 81 -8.64 -11.66 -0.94
C TYR A 81 -7.18 -11.24 -0.99
N HIS A 82 -6.88 -10.11 -0.38
CA HIS A 82 -5.53 -9.64 -0.11
C HIS A 82 -5.20 -9.82 1.37
N ALA A 83 -4.16 -10.58 1.67
CA ALA A 83 -3.62 -10.72 3.02
C ALA A 83 -2.81 -9.47 3.35
N TRP A 84 -3.44 -8.48 3.96
CA TRP A 84 -2.81 -7.20 4.34
C TRP A 84 -1.97 -7.36 5.59
N VAL A 85 -0.65 -7.09 5.46
CA VAL A 85 0.34 -7.32 6.51
C VAL A 85 1.21 -6.09 6.73
N PRO A 86 1.21 -5.48 7.94
CA PRO A 86 2.22 -4.52 8.35
C PRO A 86 3.62 -5.16 8.36
N THR A 87 4.42 -4.87 7.33
CA THR A 87 5.61 -5.65 6.99
C THR A 87 6.81 -5.34 7.88
N MET A 88 7.15 -4.04 8.01
CA MET A 88 8.38 -3.61 8.67
C MET A 88 8.21 -3.27 10.14
N THR A 89 7.01 -3.43 10.69
CA THR A 89 6.66 -3.05 12.05
C THR A 89 6.16 -4.21 12.94
N PRO A 90 6.62 -5.47 12.76
CA PRO A 90 6.24 -6.53 13.67
C PRO A 90 6.92 -6.30 15.03
N GLY A 91 6.15 -6.33 16.10
CA GLY A 91 6.67 -6.30 17.46
C GLY A 91 7.42 -7.59 17.85
N GLY A 92 8.15 -7.54 18.99
CA GLY A 92 8.71 -8.74 19.62
C GLY A 92 9.85 -9.42 18.86
N LYS A 93 10.57 -8.71 18.00
CA LYS A 93 11.76 -9.23 17.32
C LYS A 93 13.05 -8.88 18.07
N PRO A 94 14.19 -9.57 17.77
CA PRO A 94 15.48 -9.24 18.37
C PRO A 94 15.82 -7.76 18.18
N LYS A 95 16.33 -7.11 19.22
CA LYS A 95 16.66 -5.68 19.20
C LYS A 95 17.63 -5.30 18.07
N SER A 96 18.55 -6.19 17.71
CA SER A 96 19.51 -6.01 16.61
C SER A 96 18.87 -5.96 15.21
N TRP A 97 17.58 -6.28 15.09
CA TRP A 97 16.87 -6.25 13.82
C TRP A 97 16.28 -4.87 13.49
N TYR A 98 16.20 -3.99 14.48
CA TYR A 98 15.54 -2.69 14.30
C TYR A 98 16.51 -1.63 13.82
N THR A 99 15.95 -0.69 13.07
CA THR A 99 16.69 0.47 12.56
C THR A 99 17.22 1.37 13.66
N VAL A 100 18.31 2.10 13.38
CA VAL A 100 18.88 3.13 14.26
C VAL A 100 18.71 4.47 13.57
N ASN A 101 18.22 5.48 14.29
CA ASN A 101 18.01 6.83 13.74
C ASN A 101 19.31 7.65 13.70
N ARG A 102 19.22 8.87 13.13
CA ARG A 102 20.37 9.79 13.02
C ARG A 102 20.96 10.22 14.37
N LEU A 103 20.21 10.08 15.46
CA LEU A 103 20.69 10.41 16.83
C LEU A 103 21.36 9.22 17.53
N GLY A 104 21.44 8.05 16.86
CA GLY A 104 22.01 6.82 17.42
C GLY A 104 21.00 6.02 18.26
N GLU A 105 19.72 6.33 18.23
CA GLU A 105 18.69 5.66 18.99
C GLU A 105 18.03 4.54 18.16
N SER A 106 17.84 3.37 18.78
CA SER A 106 17.12 2.26 18.15
C SER A 106 15.62 2.53 18.08
N ALA A 107 14.99 2.23 16.96
CA ALA A 107 13.53 2.25 16.82
C ALA A 107 12.83 1.26 17.77
N TYR A 108 13.54 0.25 18.28
CA TYR A 108 13.02 -0.67 19.28
C TYR A 108 12.72 0.04 20.61
N ASP A 109 13.64 0.88 21.10
CA ASP A 109 13.50 1.58 22.38
C ASP A 109 12.83 2.94 22.23
N ASN A 110 13.04 3.59 21.10
CA ASN A 110 12.63 4.97 20.82
C ASN A 110 11.90 5.07 19.48
N PRO A 111 10.72 4.44 19.32
CA PRO A 111 9.95 4.56 18.09
C PRO A 111 9.51 6.01 17.89
N PRO A 112 9.61 6.55 16.65
CA PRO A 112 9.12 7.89 16.37
C PRO A 112 7.59 7.90 16.34
N TYR A 113 7.00 9.03 16.74
CA TYR A 113 5.56 9.33 16.69
C TYR A 113 4.66 8.44 17.52
N VAL A 114 4.67 7.11 17.29
CA VAL A 114 3.77 6.14 17.91
C VAL A 114 4.50 4.85 18.30
N PRO A 115 4.06 4.15 19.37
CA PRO A 115 4.79 3.00 19.90
C PRO A 115 5.02 1.83 18.93
N TYR A 116 4.16 1.68 17.92
CA TYR A 116 4.28 0.59 16.94
C TYR A 116 5.24 0.90 15.77
N TYR A 117 5.79 2.12 15.67
CA TYR A 117 6.79 2.46 14.63
C TYR A 117 8.18 1.89 14.95
N THR A 118 8.21 0.64 15.34
CA THR A 118 9.42 -0.15 15.59
C THR A 118 9.94 -0.73 14.28
N THR A 119 10.46 0.10 13.38
CA THR A 119 10.82 -0.29 12.02
C THR A 119 12.03 -1.23 11.98
N LEU A 120 11.88 -2.37 11.30
CA LEU A 120 12.98 -3.32 11.03
C LEU A 120 13.98 -2.75 10.01
N ASP A 121 15.24 -3.21 10.05
CA ASP A 121 16.26 -2.84 9.07
C ASP A 121 16.13 -3.70 7.80
N PRO A 122 15.76 -3.13 6.64
CA PRO A 122 15.59 -3.88 5.39
C PRO A 122 16.90 -4.44 4.83
N ARG A 123 18.06 -4.03 5.36
CA ARG A 123 19.36 -4.53 4.95
C ARG A 123 19.83 -5.73 5.79
N ASN A 124 19.26 -5.95 6.95
CA ASN A 124 19.60 -7.08 7.82
C ASN A 124 19.16 -8.40 7.18
N GLU A 125 20.08 -9.35 6.98
CA GLU A 125 19.80 -10.62 6.31
C GLU A 125 18.85 -11.53 7.11
N GLU A 126 18.86 -11.46 8.45
CA GLU A 126 17.92 -12.20 9.28
C GLU A 126 16.49 -11.65 9.13
N VAL A 127 16.36 -10.32 9.03
CA VAL A 127 15.09 -9.65 8.74
C VAL A 127 14.57 -10.07 7.36
N LYS A 128 15.43 -10.02 6.34
CA LYS A 128 15.07 -10.43 4.98
C LYS A 128 14.61 -11.89 4.95
N LYS A 129 15.34 -12.79 5.60
CA LYS A 129 14.99 -14.21 5.70
C LYS A 129 13.65 -14.40 6.41
N PHE A 130 13.47 -13.75 7.58
CA PHE A 130 12.24 -13.81 8.36
C PHE A 130 11.04 -13.37 7.53
N LEU A 131 11.10 -12.21 6.90
CA LEU A 131 10.00 -11.67 6.10
C LEU A 131 9.71 -12.56 4.88
N THR A 132 10.75 -12.97 4.14
CA THR A 132 10.58 -13.85 2.99
C THR A 132 9.87 -15.15 3.38
N THR A 133 10.32 -15.82 4.44
CA THR A 133 9.70 -17.07 4.92
C THR A 133 8.25 -16.85 5.39
N THR A 134 7.98 -15.75 6.08
CA THR A 134 6.62 -15.41 6.53
C THR A 134 5.68 -15.24 5.33
N PHE A 135 6.11 -14.51 4.31
CA PHE A 135 5.27 -14.26 3.14
C PHE A 135 5.13 -15.50 2.25
N GLU A 136 6.13 -16.39 2.19
CA GLU A 136 5.97 -17.71 1.58
C GLU A 136 4.89 -18.54 2.27
N GLN A 137 4.87 -18.57 3.60
CA GLN A 137 3.84 -19.28 4.38
C GLN A 137 2.42 -18.72 4.15
N ILE A 138 2.29 -17.40 4.03
CA ILE A 138 1.02 -16.77 3.69
C ILE A 138 0.60 -17.14 2.26
N ALA A 139 1.53 -17.11 1.32
CA ALA A 139 1.28 -17.47 -0.07
C ALA A 139 0.92 -18.97 -0.27
N GLU A 140 1.25 -19.84 0.68
CA GLU A 140 0.83 -21.24 0.67
C GLU A 140 -0.65 -21.46 1.05
N ILE A 141 -1.34 -20.43 1.58
CA ILE A 141 -2.76 -20.53 1.89
C ILE A 141 -3.58 -20.52 0.58
N PRO A 142 -4.38 -21.57 0.30
CA PRO A 142 -5.04 -21.71 -1.01
C PRO A 142 -5.98 -20.55 -1.36
N GLU A 143 -6.69 -20.02 -0.37
CA GLU A 143 -7.71 -18.99 -0.53
C GLU A 143 -7.13 -17.57 -0.63
N VAL A 144 -5.84 -17.35 -0.38
CA VAL A 144 -5.15 -16.07 -0.60
C VAL A 144 -4.95 -15.85 -2.09
N ASP A 145 -5.37 -14.71 -2.62
CA ASP A 145 -5.11 -14.31 -4.01
C ASP A 145 -3.85 -13.44 -4.09
N TYR A 146 -3.74 -12.49 -3.18
CA TYR A 146 -2.60 -11.57 -3.06
C TYR A 146 -2.03 -11.59 -1.63
N VAL A 147 -0.72 -11.54 -1.55
CA VAL A 147 -0.02 -11.06 -0.36
C VAL A 147 0.11 -9.55 -0.49
N GLN A 148 -0.26 -8.77 0.54
CA GLN A 148 -0.26 -7.31 0.48
C GLN A 148 0.66 -6.74 1.56
N LEU A 149 1.66 -5.97 1.12
CA LEU A 149 2.68 -5.38 1.96
C LEU A 149 2.25 -3.97 2.38
N ASP A 150 1.98 -3.76 3.66
CA ASP A 150 1.86 -2.43 4.23
C ASP A 150 3.08 -2.11 5.10
N TYR A 151 3.27 -0.84 5.45
CA TYR A 151 4.46 -0.40 6.20
C TYR A 151 5.78 -0.92 5.61
N ILE A 152 5.82 -1.21 4.32
CA ILE A 152 7.04 -1.60 3.59
C ILE A 152 7.86 -0.35 3.26
N ARG A 153 8.38 0.30 4.31
CA ARG A 153 9.02 1.60 4.25
C ARG A 153 9.79 1.91 5.52
N TYR A 154 10.63 2.92 5.48
CA TYR A 154 11.12 3.56 6.70
C TYR A 154 10.02 4.39 7.35
N ALA A 155 10.24 4.81 8.60
CA ALA A 155 9.37 5.79 9.23
C ALA A 155 9.37 7.10 8.44
N ASP A 156 8.29 7.85 8.56
CA ASP A 156 8.12 9.14 7.90
C ASP A 156 9.18 10.13 8.41
N VAL A 157 10.18 10.45 7.59
CA VAL A 157 11.20 11.45 7.98
C VAL A 157 10.59 12.84 8.08
N ILE A 158 9.46 13.03 7.42
CA ILE A 158 8.59 14.18 7.56
C ILE A 158 7.13 13.67 7.42
N LEU A 159 6.29 14.05 8.37
CA LEU A 159 4.87 13.70 8.33
C LEU A 159 4.12 14.55 7.30
N ALA A 160 3.08 13.98 6.69
CA ALA A 160 2.10 14.74 5.95
C ALA A 160 1.51 15.86 6.85
N ARG A 161 1.30 17.05 6.27
CA ARG A 161 0.98 18.28 7.02
C ARG A 161 -0.26 18.11 7.92
N GLY A 162 -1.28 17.42 7.44
CA GLY A 162 -2.50 17.16 8.19
C GLY A 162 -2.32 16.30 9.46
N LEU A 163 -1.18 15.60 9.59
CA LEU A 163 -0.87 14.80 10.78
C LEU A 163 -0.15 15.57 11.89
N TRP A 164 0.36 16.79 11.61
CA TRP A 164 1.21 17.50 12.56
C TRP A 164 0.51 17.80 13.89
N ASP A 165 -0.72 18.27 13.83
CA ASP A 165 -1.50 18.62 15.04
C ASP A 165 -1.78 17.37 15.89
N LYS A 166 -2.07 16.23 15.24
CA LYS A 166 -2.29 14.95 15.92
C LYS A 166 -1.07 14.52 16.78
N TYR A 167 0.13 14.84 16.33
CA TYR A 167 1.37 14.47 17.02
C TYR A 167 2.01 15.64 17.76
N GLY A 168 1.39 16.81 17.77
CA GLY A 168 1.92 18.01 18.44
C GLY A 168 3.25 18.48 17.83
N LEU A 169 3.43 18.34 16.52
CA LEU A 169 4.67 18.63 15.83
C LEU A 169 4.54 19.80 14.85
N VAL A 170 5.61 20.58 14.71
CA VAL A 170 5.82 21.51 13.61
C VAL A 170 7.14 21.15 12.94
N MET A 171 7.09 20.73 11.67
CA MET A 171 8.24 20.17 10.98
C MET A 171 8.78 21.17 9.93
N ASN A 172 10.02 21.59 10.09
CA ASN A 172 10.71 22.49 9.15
C ASN A 172 11.72 21.75 8.25
N GLY A 173 11.70 20.40 8.25
CA GLY A 173 12.62 19.55 7.51
C GLY A 173 12.55 18.10 8.03
N GLU A 174 13.48 17.26 7.55
CA GLU A 174 13.57 15.86 7.97
C GLU A 174 13.77 15.74 9.49
N TYR A 175 12.93 14.93 10.14
CA TYR A 175 12.94 14.74 11.58
C TYR A 175 14.00 13.72 11.98
N ALA A 176 15.05 14.17 12.67
CA ALA A 176 16.21 13.32 13.01
C ALA A 176 15.85 12.03 13.75
N LYS A 177 14.80 12.04 14.60
CA LYS A 177 14.31 10.85 15.30
C LYS A 177 13.65 9.83 14.38
N ALA A 178 13.18 10.23 13.21
CA ALA A 178 12.56 9.38 12.21
C ALA A 178 13.45 9.13 10.99
N ASP A 179 14.65 9.70 10.95
CA ASP A 179 15.60 9.52 9.86
C ASP A 179 16.42 8.23 10.07
N PHE A 180 16.06 7.16 9.39
CA PHE A 180 16.63 5.82 9.46
C PHE A 180 17.22 5.37 8.11
N CYS A 181 18.16 4.40 8.01
CA CYS A 181 18.85 3.68 9.10
C CYS A 181 20.30 4.14 9.19
N TYR A 182 20.77 4.49 10.38
CA TYR A 182 22.16 4.84 10.67
C TYR A 182 22.85 3.75 11.52
N CYS A 183 22.39 2.49 11.44
CA CYS A 183 23.10 1.38 12.07
C CYS A 183 24.52 1.26 11.52
N PRO A 184 25.49 0.74 12.29
CA PRO A 184 26.90 0.65 11.87
C PRO A 184 27.07 -0.02 10.50
N ASP A 185 26.32 -1.07 10.21
CA ASP A 185 26.39 -1.81 8.93
C ASP A 185 25.88 -0.99 7.75
N CYS A 186 24.79 -0.22 7.95
CA CYS A 186 24.26 0.68 6.92
C CYS A 186 25.26 1.82 6.62
N VAL A 187 25.82 2.43 7.66
CA VAL A 187 26.83 3.51 7.51
C VAL A 187 28.09 2.99 6.81
N ALA A 188 28.60 1.82 7.22
CA ALA A 188 29.79 1.22 6.61
C ALA A 188 29.53 0.84 5.14
N ALA A 189 28.39 0.25 4.84
CA ALA A 189 28.01 -0.15 3.48
C ALA A 189 27.86 1.09 2.56
N PHE A 190 27.19 2.14 3.04
CA PHE A 190 27.07 3.38 2.28
C PHE A 190 28.42 4.03 2.01
N LYS A 191 29.27 4.13 3.05
CA LYS A 191 30.62 4.67 2.89
C LYS A 191 31.47 3.89 1.89
N LYS A 192 31.36 2.54 1.90
CA LYS A 192 32.04 1.69 0.92
C LYS A 192 31.54 1.94 -0.50
N GLN A 193 30.23 2.17 -0.68
CA GLN A 193 29.61 2.38 -1.99
C GLN A 193 29.86 3.78 -2.55
N SER A 194 29.77 4.83 -1.73
CA SER A 194 29.76 6.24 -2.16
C SER A 194 31.05 6.98 -1.86
N GLY A 195 31.90 6.47 -0.96
CA GLY A 195 33.03 7.19 -0.39
C GLY A 195 32.66 8.22 0.69
N ILE A 196 31.36 8.45 0.93
CA ILE A 196 30.86 9.47 1.85
C ILE A 196 30.65 8.85 3.23
N ASP A 197 31.17 9.49 4.27
CA ASP A 197 30.87 9.19 5.66
C ASP A 197 29.65 9.99 6.11
N ILE A 198 28.47 9.40 6.05
CA ILE A 198 27.21 10.08 6.31
C ILE A 198 27.11 10.64 7.73
N THR A 199 27.82 10.06 8.68
CA THR A 199 27.82 10.52 10.08
C THR A 199 28.56 11.84 10.27
N LYS A 200 29.38 12.24 9.28
CA LYS A 200 30.12 13.52 9.27
C LYS A 200 29.43 14.61 8.44
N VAL A 201 28.29 14.30 7.85
CA VAL A 201 27.54 15.25 7.03
C VAL A 201 26.58 16.05 7.91
N CYS A 202 26.69 17.38 7.86
CA CYS A 202 25.84 18.26 8.66
C CYS A 202 24.36 18.15 8.29
N ASP A 203 24.05 18.03 6.99
CA ASP A 203 22.68 17.89 6.49
C ASP A 203 22.56 16.69 5.53
N PRO A 204 22.29 15.49 6.07
CA PRO A 204 22.16 14.28 5.27
C PRO A 204 21.02 14.33 4.26
N SER A 205 19.99 15.16 4.45
CA SER A 205 18.85 15.29 3.52
C SER A 205 19.28 15.78 2.13
N LYS A 206 20.42 16.45 2.04
CA LYS A 206 20.99 16.93 0.78
C LYS A 206 21.82 15.89 0.01
N ILE A 207 22.07 14.74 0.62
CA ILE A 207 22.88 13.67 0.00
C ILE A 207 21.92 12.74 -0.76
N LYS A 208 21.79 12.97 -2.06
CA LYS A 208 20.91 12.17 -2.94
C LYS A 208 21.28 10.70 -2.95
N GLU A 209 22.57 10.39 -2.92
CA GLU A 209 23.10 9.02 -2.86
C GLU A 209 22.65 8.31 -1.58
N TRP A 210 22.54 9.02 -0.46
CA TRP A 210 22.04 8.48 0.79
C TRP A 210 20.54 8.18 0.74
N ALA A 211 19.75 9.07 0.15
CA ALA A 211 18.34 8.83 -0.09
C ALA A 211 18.14 7.59 -1.02
N GLN A 212 18.88 7.52 -2.12
CA GLN A 212 18.81 6.40 -3.07
C GLN A 212 19.24 5.08 -2.44
N PHE A 213 20.32 5.05 -1.65
CA PHE A 213 20.79 3.87 -0.94
C PHE A 213 19.69 3.25 -0.05
N ARG A 214 18.89 4.08 0.59
CA ARG A 214 17.75 3.64 1.41
C ARG A 214 16.58 3.16 0.57
N CYS A 215 16.27 3.84 -0.52
CA CYS A 215 15.26 3.38 -1.48
C CYS A 215 15.63 2.03 -2.09
N ASP A 216 16.91 1.83 -2.43
CA ASP A 216 17.41 0.57 -2.98
C ASP A 216 17.30 -0.58 -1.97
N ALA A 217 17.48 -0.31 -0.67
CA ALA A 217 17.33 -1.32 0.38
C ALA A 217 15.89 -1.85 0.46
N ILE A 218 14.88 -0.96 0.43
CA ILE A 218 13.47 -1.35 0.39
C ILE A 218 13.14 -2.08 -0.92
N THR A 219 13.59 -1.55 -2.06
CA THR A 219 13.35 -2.16 -3.37
C THR A 219 13.89 -3.59 -3.44
N ALA A 220 15.11 -3.81 -2.93
CA ALA A 220 15.72 -5.15 -2.91
C ALA A 220 14.92 -6.13 -2.01
N LEU A 221 14.42 -5.66 -0.86
CA LEU A 221 13.59 -6.48 0.02
C LEU A 221 12.25 -6.84 -0.64
N VAL A 222 11.56 -5.85 -1.23
CA VAL A 222 10.28 -6.08 -1.93
C VAL A 222 10.46 -7.08 -3.06
N ASN A 223 11.48 -6.91 -3.91
CA ASN A 223 11.71 -7.82 -5.04
C ASN A 223 12.04 -9.25 -4.57
N ARG A 224 12.78 -9.41 -3.47
CA ARG A 224 13.04 -10.72 -2.87
C ARG A 224 11.74 -11.39 -2.35
N ILE A 225 10.86 -10.62 -1.71
CA ILE A 225 9.54 -11.11 -1.28
C ILE A 225 8.68 -11.46 -2.50
N SER A 226 8.72 -10.62 -3.54
CA SER A 226 7.99 -10.85 -4.80
C SER A 226 8.35 -12.19 -5.44
N ASP A 227 9.66 -12.46 -5.57
CA ASP A 227 10.13 -13.72 -6.13
C ASP A 227 9.63 -14.93 -5.34
N ALA A 228 9.62 -14.84 -4.01
CA ALA A 228 9.14 -15.90 -3.13
C ALA A 228 7.62 -16.12 -3.23
N VAL A 229 6.83 -15.05 -3.26
CA VAL A 229 5.37 -15.12 -3.40
C VAL A 229 4.97 -15.64 -4.78
N HIS A 230 5.60 -15.14 -5.84
CA HIS A 230 5.37 -15.61 -7.21
C HIS A 230 5.76 -17.08 -7.41
N ALA A 231 6.81 -17.57 -6.74
CA ALA A 231 7.18 -18.99 -6.76
C ALA A 231 6.08 -19.90 -6.18
N LYS A 232 5.16 -19.38 -5.35
CA LYS A 232 3.98 -20.08 -4.85
C LYS A 232 2.74 -19.89 -5.73
N GLY A 233 2.88 -19.23 -6.89
CA GLY A 233 1.77 -18.95 -7.81
C GLY A 233 0.78 -17.90 -7.30
N LYS A 234 1.15 -17.10 -6.32
CA LYS A 234 0.35 -16.00 -5.78
C LYS A 234 0.85 -14.65 -6.29
N LYS A 235 0.04 -13.63 -6.13
CA LYS A 235 0.34 -12.27 -6.54
C LYS A 235 0.80 -11.42 -5.35
N LEU A 236 1.58 -10.37 -5.62
CA LEU A 236 2.06 -9.42 -4.63
C LEU A 236 1.48 -8.03 -4.89
N SER A 237 0.94 -7.40 -3.85
CA SER A 237 0.54 -6.00 -3.85
C SER A 237 1.18 -5.23 -2.71
N ALA A 238 1.11 -3.90 -2.76
CA ALA A 238 1.62 -3.06 -1.69
C ALA A 238 0.77 -1.82 -1.47
N ASP A 239 0.64 -1.42 -0.20
CA ASP A 239 0.10 -0.15 0.24
C ASP A 239 1.24 0.85 0.31
N VAL A 240 1.11 1.94 -0.40
CA VAL A 240 2.21 2.87 -0.62
C VAL A 240 1.78 4.31 -0.38
N PHE A 241 2.74 5.18 -0.13
CA PHE A 241 2.49 6.61 -0.12
C PHE A 241 2.11 7.09 -1.52
N PRO A 242 1.27 8.13 -1.62
CA PRO A 242 0.87 8.69 -2.90
C PRO A 242 2.06 9.26 -3.66
N GLY A 243 1.91 9.41 -4.95
CA GLY A 243 2.84 10.06 -5.85
C GLY A 243 4.32 9.70 -5.63
N PRO A 244 4.90 8.78 -6.40
CA PRO A 244 6.23 8.25 -6.10
C PRO A 244 7.31 9.33 -6.00
N LYS A 245 7.21 10.43 -6.79
CA LYS A 245 8.15 11.55 -6.75
C LYS A 245 7.71 12.68 -5.84
N SER A 246 6.38 12.95 -5.80
CA SER A 246 5.83 14.06 -5.03
C SER A 246 5.87 13.82 -3.53
N TYR A 247 5.76 12.54 -3.08
CA TYR A 247 5.66 12.21 -1.66
C TYR A 247 6.47 10.97 -1.26
N ALA A 248 6.22 9.81 -1.86
CA ALA A 248 6.68 8.51 -1.36
C ALA A 248 8.19 8.39 -1.24
N GLU A 249 8.95 8.83 -2.25
CA GLU A 249 10.40 8.70 -2.30
C GLU A 249 11.10 9.51 -1.19
N TRP A 250 10.71 10.75 -0.99
CA TRP A 250 11.39 11.61 -0.03
C TRP A 250 10.82 11.53 1.39
N MET A 251 9.52 11.25 1.57
CA MET A 251 8.93 11.12 2.90
C MET A 251 9.28 9.80 3.59
N VAL A 252 9.26 8.68 2.83
CA VAL A 252 9.36 7.32 3.41
C VAL A 252 10.29 6.38 2.65
N ARG A 253 11.02 6.89 1.65
CA ARG A 253 12.00 6.15 0.83
C ARG A 253 11.37 5.01 0.01
N GLN A 254 10.12 5.18 -0.43
CA GLN A 254 9.43 4.25 -1.31
C GLN A 254 9.58 4.67 -2.77
N GLN A 255 10.35 3.91 -3.55
CA GLN A 255 10.37 3.98 -5.02
C GLN A 255 9.50 2.85 -5.60
N TRP A 256 8.25 2.77 -5.17
CA TRP A 256 7.34 1.68 -5.46
C TRP A 256 7.05 1.49 -6.96
N ASN A 257 7.19 2.51 -7.75
CA ASN A 257 7.12 2.42 -9.21
C ASN A 257 8.25 1.59 -9.84
N LYS A 258 9.27 1.19 -9.07
CA LYS A 258 10.36 0.30 -9.48
C LYS A 258 10.20 -1.13 -8.96
N TRP A 259 9.22 -1.39 -8.11
CA TRP A 259 9.03 -2.67 -7.47
C TRP A 259 8.38 -3.69 -8.41
N ASN A 260 8.67 -4.97 -8.22
CA ASN A 260 8.03 -6.07 -8.95
C ASN A 260 6.70 -6.45 -8.28
N LEU A 261 5.66 -5.66 -8.57
CA LEU A 261 4.32 -5.81 -8.00
C LEU A 261 3.30 -6.11 -9.10
N ASP A 262 2.27 -6.91 -8.75
CA ASP A 262 1.09 -7.13 -9.58
C ASP A 262 0.06 -6.01 -9.42
N ALA A 263 -0.02 -5.43 -8.22
CA ALA A 263 -0.89 -4.30 -7.94
C ALA A 263 -0.28 -3.35 -6.89
N VAL A 264 -0.69 -2.09 -6.95
CA VAL A 264 -0.30 -1.06 -5.98
C VAL A 264 -1.53 -0.28 -5.54
N PHE A 265 -1.55 0.05 -4.25
CA PHE A 265 -2.64 0.74 -3.56
C PHE A 265 -2.09 2.02 -2.91
N PRO A 266 -1.94 3.13 -3.66
CA PRO A 266 -1.52 4.39 -3.07
C PRO A 266 -2.58 4.92 -2.11
N MET A 267 -2.14 5.29 -0.91
CA MET A 267 -2.97 5.88 0.14
C MET A 267 -3.22 7.37 -0.16
N ASN A 268 -4.07 7.66 -1.17
CA ASN A 268 -4.38 9.01 -1.63
C ASN A 268 -5.34 9.72 -0.66
N TYR A 269 -4.96 9.74 0.61
CA TYR A 269 -5.74 10.29 1.73
C TYR A 269 -5.58 11.80 1.77
N ASN A 270 -6.43 12.50 1.01
CA ASN A 270 -6.36 13.94 0.80
C ASN A 270 -6.25 14.75 2.09
N ASP A 271 -6.97 14.38 3.15
CA ASP A 271 -6.93 15.08 4.45
C ASP A 271 -5.54 15.05 5.09
N PHE A 272 -4.78 13.96 4.92
CA PHE A 272 -3.41 13.87 5.45
C PHE A 272 -2.50 14.93 4.83
N TYR A 273 -2.78 15.31 3.59
CA TYR A 273 -2.02 16.31 2.83
C TYR A 273 -2.67 17.70 2.84
N MET A 274 -3.84 17.84 3.51
CA MET A 274 -4.66 19.06 3.54
C MET A 274 -5.05 19.52 2.13
N GLU A 275 -5.45 18.58 1.31
CA GLU A 275 -5.81 18.79 -0.09
C GLU A 275 -7.30 18.47 -0.33
N PRO A 276 -7.95 19.10 -1.32
CA PRO A 276 -9.34 18.82 -1.66
C PRO A 276 -9.51 17.46 -2.35
N ALA A 277 -10.75 16.98 -2.48
CA ALA A 277 -11.08 15.70 -3.15
C ALA A 277 -10.49 15.60 -4.58
N ALA A 278 -10.47 16.67 -5.34
CA ALA A 278 -9.87 16.73 -6.68
C ALA A 278 -8.36 16.38 -6.72
N TRP A 279 -7.65 16.54 -5.58
CA TRP A 279 -6.23 16.17 -5.49
C TRP A 279 -6.01 14.67 -5.69
N VAL A 280 -6.98 13.82 -5.31
CA VAL A 280 -6.90 12.37 -5.50
C VAL A 280 -6.65 12.02 -6.97
N GLY A 281 -7.40 12.63 -7.89
CA GLY A 281 -7.17 12.43 -9.32
C GLY A 281 -5.84 13.02 -9.82
N LYS A 282 -5.41 14.17 -9.27
CA LYS A 282 -4.14 14.79 -9.61
C LYS A 282 -2.94 13.88 -9.27
N VAL A 283 -2.93 13.32 -8.06
CA VAL A 283 -1.83 12.43 -7.64
C VAL A 283 -1.92 11.07 -8.35
N THR A 284 -3.11 10.53 -8.57
CA THR A 284 -3.32 9.30 -9.36
C THR A 284 -2.75 9.43 -10.77
N LYS A 285 -2.79 10.62 -11.39
CA LYS A 285 -2.17 10.85 -12.69
C LYS A 285 -0.66 10.66 -12.67
N GLU A 286 0.04 11.19 -11.67
CA GLU A 286 1.48 10.96 -11.49
C GLU A 286 1.78 9.47 -11.32
N GLU A 287 0.97 8.78 -10.53
CA GLU A 287 1.08 7.35 -10.25
C GLU A 287 0.92 6.52 -11.52
N ALA A 288 -0.14 6.73 -12.29
CA ALA A 288 -0.37 6.05 -13.56
C ALA A 288 0.76 6.33 -14.57
N GLU A 289 1.22 7.58 -14.65
CA GLU A 289 2.35 7.94 -15.51
C GLU A 289 3.65 7.22 -15.11
N SER A 290 3.88 7.05 -13.81
CA SER A 290 5.08 6.38 -13.29
C SER A 290 5.09 4.86 -13.55
N LEU A 291 3.92 4.27 -13.80
CA LEU A 291 3.72 2.85 -14.09
C LEU A 291 3.63 2.55 -15.59
N LYS A 292 3.76 3.53 -16.49
CA LYS A 292 3.73 3.29 -17.93
C LYS A 292 4.76 2.25 -18.36
N GLY A 293 4.31 1.27 -19.12
CA GLY A 293 5.15 0.14 -19.57
C GLY A 293 5.33 -0.99 -18.55
N ARG A 294 4.64 -0.93 -17.43
CA ARG A 294 4.59 -2.00 -16.42
C ARG A 294 3.22 -2.68 -16.43
N ASN A 295 3.17 -3.93 -15.96
CA ASN A 295 1.92 -4.68 -15.79
C ASN A 295 1.28 -4.51 -14.41
N THR A 296 1.80 -3.61 -13.59
CA THR A 296 1.30 -3.34 -12.24
C THR A 296 -0.03 -2.59 -12.31
N LEU A 297 -1.08 -3.15 -11.71
CA LEU A 297 -2.39 -2.53 -11.60
C LEU A 297 -2.38 -1.42 -10.54
N LEU A 298 -3.07 -0.32 -10.80
CA LEU A 298 -3.16 0.84 -9.91
C LEU A 298 -4.58 0.96 -9.35
N TYR A 299 -4.71 0.83 -8.02
CA TYR A 299 -5.97 1.02 -7.31
C TYR A 299 -5.87 2.26 -6.42
N SER A 300 -6.45 3.39 -6.88
CA SER A 300 -6.38 4.66 -6.16
C SER A 300 -7.13 4.58 -4.82
N GLY A 301 -6.43 4.83 -3.72
CA GLY A 301 -6.99 4.76 -2.38
C GLY A 301 -7.77 6.02 -2.03
N ILE A 302 -9.02 5.87 -1.61
CA ILE A 302 -9.84 6.96 -1.06
C ILE A 302 -10.03 6.76 0.45
N PHE A 303 -10.14 7.87 1.16
CA PHE A 303 -10.12 7.90 2.60
C PHE A 303 -11.47 8.33 3.17
N ILE A 304 -12.08 7.47 3.97
CA ILE A 304 -13.28 7.71 4.77
C ILE A 304 -13.01 7.15 6.16
N CYS A 305 -12.76 8.00 7.15
CA CYS A 305 -12.46 7.57 8.51
C CYS A 305 -12.85 8.66 9.50
N HIS A 306 -13.96 8.48 10.21
CA HIS A 306 -14.57 9.50 11.03
C HIS A 306 -13.73 9.99 12.20
N ASP A 307 -12.86 9.16 12.75
CA ASP A 307 -12.18 9.47 14.02
C ASP A 307 -10.65 9.57 13.91
N TRP A 308 -10.10 9.65 12.72
CA TRP A 308 -8.65 9.51 12.57
C TRP A 308 -7.82 10.65 13.20
N ARG A 309 -8.41 11.86 13.34
CA ARG A 309 -7.76 13.01 14.00
C ARG A 309 -8.13 13.16 15.46
N ASN A 310 -9.24 12.59 15.88
CA ASN A 310 -9.87 12.97 17.14
C ASN A 310 -9.68 11.92 18.23
N LYS A 311 -8.86 12.24 19.22
CA LYS A 311 -8.84 11.50 20.49
C LYS A 311 -10.11 11.78 21.32
N ASP A 312 -10.79 12.90 21.10
CA ASP A 312 -11.91 13.39 21.91
C ASP A 312 -13.29 13.21 21.27
N LYS A 313 -13.36 12.43 20.18
CA LYS A 313 -14.61 12.04 19.47
C LYS A 313 -15.51 13.22 19.02
N VAL A 314 -14.95 14.39 18.82
CA VAL A 314 -15.66 15.47 18.14
C VAL A 314 -15.48 15.22 16.64
N ILE A 315 -16.56 14.84 15.97
CA ILE A 315 -16.58 14.68 14.52
C ILE A 315 -16.31 16.05 13.89
N ASP A 316 -15.14 16.21 13.31
CA ASP A 316 -14.84 17.37 12.47
C ASP A 316 -15.07 16.96 11.01
N PRO A 317 -16.14 17.47 10.35
CA PRO A 317 -16.45 17.09 8.98
C PRO A 317 -15.32 17.39 7.99
N GLU A 318 -14.49 18.41 8.28
CA GLU A 318 -13.35 18.77 7.44
C GLU A 318 -12.17 17.79 7.58
N ASN A 319 -12.23 16.87 8.52
CA ASN A 319 -11.12 15.96 8.86
C ASN A 319 -11.54 14.48 8.99
N SER A 320 -12.68 14.13 8.44
CA SER A 320 -13.25 12.77 8.51
C SER A 320 -13.03 11.95 7.23
N GLY A 321 -12.17 12.41 6.34
CA GLY A 321 -12.04 11.87 4.99
C GLY A 321 -13.11 12.47 4.06
N LEU A 322 -13.27 11.84 2.91
CA LEU A 322 -14.22 12.31 1.89
C LEU A 322 -15.66 12.29 2.42
N LEU A 323 -16.36 13.41 2.21
CA LEU A 323 -17.79 13.48 2.43
C LEU A 323 -18.54 12.71 1.32
N PRO A 324 -19.81 12.30 1.53
CA PRO A 324 -20.62 11.65 0.49
C PRO A 324 -20.64 12.44 -0.83
N SER A 325 -20.75 13.77 -0.76
CA SER A 325 -20.75 14.67 -1.92
C SER A 325 -19.43 14.69 -2.72
N GLU A 326 -18.31 14.26 -2.13
CA GLU A 326 -16.97 14.29 -2.71
C GLU A 326 -16.57 12.94 -3.35
N ILE A 327 -17.32 11.87 -3.05
CA ILE A 327 -17.04 10.52 -3.58
C ILE A 327 -16.99 10.51 -5.11
N ALA A 328 -17.97 11.15 -5.74
CA ALA A 328 -18.04 11.16 -7.21
C ALA A 328 -16.81 11.83 -7.82
N GLU A 329 -16.37 12.98 -7.28
CA GLU A 329 -15.20 13.70 -7.78
C GLU A 329 -13.92 12.88 -7.62
N ALA A 330 -13.69 12.29 -6.44
CA ALA A 330 -12.51 11.48 -6.17
C ALA A 330 -12.43 10.25 -7.09
N VAL A 331 -13.54 9.53 -7.25
CA VAL A 331 -13.60 8.31 -8.08
C VAL A 331 -13.48 8.65 -9.57
N GLU A 332 -14.28 9.60 -10.09
CA GLU A 332 -14.24 9.98 -11.50
C GLU A 332 -12.87 10.52 -11.91
N SER A 333 -12.26 11.38 -11.09
CA SER A 333 -10.94 11.92 -11.38
C SER A 333 -9.84 10.86 -11.33
N SER A 334 -9.91 9.89 -10.40
CA SER A 334 -8.97 8.77 -10.34
C SER A 334 -9.06 7.88 -11.57
N MET A 335 -10.28 7.51 -11.99
CA MET A 335 -10.49 6.69 -13.18
C MET A 335 -10.05 7.40 -14.45
N ALA A 336 -10.38 8.70 -14.60
CA ALA A 336 -9.92 9.52 -15.70
C ALA A 336 -8.40 9.70 -15.74
N ALA A 337 -7.75 9.65 -14.61
CA ALA A 337 -6.30 9.72 -14.47
C ALA A 337 -5.56 8.41 -14.84
N GLY A 338 -6.29 7.29 -15.00
CA GLY A 338 -5.73 6.02 -15.44
C GLY A 338 -5.62 4.95 -14.34
N ALA A 339 -6.34 5.11 -13.23
CA ALA A 339 -6.48 4.03 -12.25
C ALA A 339 -7.22 2.83 -12.87
N ASN A 340 -6.88 1.62 -12.45
CA ASN A 340 -7.58 0.39 -12.84
C ASN A 340 -8.83 0.14 -11.97
N GLY A 341 -8.95 0.85 -10.86
CA GLY A 341 -10.03 0.78 -9.90
C GLY A 341 -9.72 1.62 -8.68
N ILE A 342 -10.47 1.43 -7.61
CA ILE A 342 -10.31 2.18 -6.35
C ILE A 342 -10.19 1.24 -5.16
N SER A 343 -9.67 1.76 -4.06
CA SER A 343 -9.71 1.11 -2.75
C SER A 343 -10.23 2.07 -1.68
N ILE A 344 -10.92 1.55 -0.67
CA ILE A 344 -11.63 2.34 0.34
C ILE A 344 -11.07 2.03 1.72
N PHE A 345 -10.53 3.01 2.38
CA PHE A 345 -10.17 2.95 3.78
C PHE A 345 -11.04 3.93 4.59
N THR A 346 -12.08 3.48 5.31
CA THR A 346 -12.51 2.11 5.54
C THR A 346 -14.01 1.95 5.26
N PRO A 347 -14.48 0.79 4.78
CA PRO A 347 -15.91 0.54 4.55
C PRO A 347 -16.76 0.61 5.82
N ASN A 348 -16.14 0.41 7.00
CA ASN A 348 -16.82 0.46 8.28
C ASN A 348 -17.29 1.88 8.66
N ASP A 349 -16.68 2.91 8.08
CA ASP A 349 -17.03 4.32 8.33
C ASP A 349 -17.89 4.92 7.21
N MET A 350 -18.20 4.14 6.18
CA MET A 350 -19.10 4.57 5.11
C MET A 350 -20.56 4.58 5.61
N THR A 351 -21.21 5.73 5.48
CA THR A 351 -22.66 5.87 5.71
C THR A 351 -23.44 5.37 4.49
N GLU A 352 -24.76 5.19 4.62
CA GLU A 352 -25.64 4.84 3.50
C GLU A 352 -25.53 5.86 2.34
N GLU A 353 -25.27 7.13 2.64
CA GLU A 353 -25.09 8.19 1.65
C GLU A 353 -23.76 7.99 0.87
N HIS A 354 -22.67 7.64 1.56
CA HIS A 354 -21.40 7.30 0.90
C HIS A 354 -21.57 6.12 -0.07
N TRP A 355 -22.25 5.05 0.38
CA TRP A 355 -22.51 3.88 -0.46
C TRP A 355 -23.38 4.22 -1.66
N ALA A 356 -24.43 5.05 -1.47
CA ALA A 356 -25.32 5.47 -2.55
C ALA A 356 -24.58 6.29 -3.62
N GLU A 357 -23.72 7.24 -3.23
CA GLU A 357 -22.93 8.02 -4.18
C GLU A 357 -21.87 7.17 -4.88
N LEU A 358 -21.24 6.24 -4.18
CA LEU A 358 -20.31 5.28 -4.79
C LEU A 358 -21.02 4.43 -5.86
N GLU A 359 -22.16 3.82 -5.55
CA GLU A 359 -22.94 3.03 -6.51
C GLU A 359 -23.36 3.84 -7.74
N LYS A 360 -23.75 5.08 -7.52
CA LYS A 360 -24.17 6.00 -8.60
C LYS A 360 -23.01 6.31 -9.56
N VAL A 361 -21.83 6.62 -9.02
CA VAL A 361 -20.65 6.91 -9.83
C VAL A 361 -20.13 5.68 -10.57
N LEU A 362 -20.10 4.51 -9.92
CA LEU A 362 -19.74 3.25 -10.58
C LEU A 362 -20.67 2.92 -11.74
N LYS A 363 -21.99 3.01 -11.54
CA LYS A 363 -23.00 2.81 -12.60
C LYS A 363 -22.83 3.80 -13.78
N LYS A 364 -22.37 5.02 -13.52
CA LYS A 364 -22.08 6.02 -14.56
C LYS A 364 -20.86 5.64 -15.38
N LEU A 365 -19.80 5.17 -14.74
CA LEU A 365 -18.51 4.88 -15.37
C LEU A 365 -18.47 3.51 -16.08
N GLU A 366 -19.33 2.56 -15.67
CA GLU A 366 -19.43 1.22 -16.27
C GLU A 366 -20.32 1.15 -17.53
N LYS A 367 -20.98 2.27 -17.92
CA LYS A 367 -21.78 2.41 -19.14
C LYS A 367 -20.92 2.71 -20.35
#